data_3c0e9b861f988e6707b009e136a7989b
#
_entry.id   3c0e9b861f988e6707b009e136a7989b
#
_cell.length_a   1.000
_cell.length_b   1.000
_cell.length_c   1.000
_cell.angle_alpha   90.00
_cell.angle_beta   90.00
_cell.angle_gamma   90.00
#
_symmetry.space_group_name_H-M   'P 1'
#
loop_
_entity.id
_entity.type
_entity.pdbx_description
1 polymer ?
#
loop_
_entity_poly.entity_id
_entity_poly.type
_entity_poly.pdbx_seq_one_letter_code
_entity_poly.pdbx_strand_id
1 'polypeptide(L)'
;VTLTRVEVKEDGTLVETEKYTGHWAWKIPASVVAKMNNSEYGESALEMAATVSGVNDISDSRLETAVELTDEPILRELTGDVRFKNVVFRYNEEKTVLKDISLFAKPGQKIAFVGSTGAGKTTITNLINRFYDIQKGSITYDGIDIKLIKKDDLRRSLGVVLQDTHLFTGTVMDNIRYGRLDATDEECIE
;
A
#
# COMPACT_ATOMS: atom_id res chain seq x y z
N VAL A 1 10.25 -3.11 -0.97
CA VAL A 1 9.46 -2.69 0.22
C VAL A 1 8.66 -3.88 0.71
N THR A 2 8.66 -4.09 2.01
CA THR A 2 7.96 -5.19 2.69
C THR A 2 7.04 -4.63 3.76
N LEU A 3 6.02 -5.42 4.14
CA LEU A 3 5.10 -5.11 5.22
C LEU A 3 5.63 -5.75 6.52
N THR A 4 5.66 -5.00 7.61
CA THR A 4 6.06 -5.49 8.93
C THR A 4 5.08 -5.07 10.02
N ARG A 5 5.02 -5.83 11.11
CA ARG A 5 4.26 -5.47 12.31
C ARG A 5 5.06 -4.44 13.11
N VAL A 6 4.37 -3.45 13.65
CA VAL A 6 5.01 -2.42 14.46
C VAL A 6 4.25 -2.17 15.75
N GLU A 7 4.97 -1.70 16.76
CA GLU A 7 4.44 -1.11 17.98
C GLU A 7 4.62 0.41 17.86
N VAL A 8 3.57 1.16 18.19
CA VAL A 8 3.61 2.62 18.22
C VAL A 8 3.90 3.05 19.64
N LYS A 9 5.05 3.70 19.86
CA LYS A 9 5.43 4.25 21.18
C LYS A 9 4.65 5.51 21.51
N GLU A 10 4.71 5.96 22.76
CA GLU A 10 4.04 7.18 23.25
C GLU A 10 4.45 8.44 22.48
N ASP A 11 5.67 8.50 21.97
CA ASP A 11 6.20 9.59 21.15
C ASP A 11 5.84 9.48 19.65
N GLY A 12 5.05 8.46 19.25
CA GLY A 12 4.68 8.18 17.88
C GLY A 12 5.73 7.38 17.09
N THR A 13 6.86 7.02 17.68
CA THR A 13 7.90 6.23 17.01
C THR A 13 7.40 4.81 16.71
N LEU A 14 7.63 4.34 15.47
CA LEU A 14 7.34 2.98 15.05
C LEU A 14 8.51 2.06 15.36
N VAL A 15 8.25 0.96 16.03
CA VAL A 15 9.26 -0.07 16.35
C VAL A 15 8.78 -1.42 15.82
N GLU A 16 9.63 -2.09 15.05
CA GLU A 16 9.33 -3.42 14.49
C GLU A 16 9.14 -4.45 15.62
N THR A 17 8.13 -5.29 15.50
CA THR A 17 7.79 -6.32 16.49
C THR A 17 7.28 -7.59 15.81
N GLU A 18 7.48 -8.75 16.46
CA GLU A 18 6.85 -10.00 16.03
C GLU A 18 5.43 -10.17 16.58
N LYS A 19 5.08 -9.41 17.63
CA LYS A 19 3.77 -9.48 18.26
C LYS A 19 2.69 -8.88 17.36
N TYR A 20 1.48 -9.42 17.47
CA TYR A 20 0.32 -8.78 16.84
C TYR A 20 -0.13 -7.59 17.70
N THR A 21 -0.05 -6.39 17.12
CA THR A 21 -0.39 -5.11 17.78
C THR A 21 -1.58 -4.42 17.10
N GLY A 22 -2.05 -4.97 15.96
CA GLY A 22 -3.01 -4.30 15.09
C GLY A 22 -2.38 -3.23 14.19
N HIS A 23 -1.12 -2.85 14.43
CA HIS A 23 -0.42 -1.83 13.65
C HIS A 23 0.56 -2.45 12.66
N TRP A 24 0.58 -1.90 11.45
CA TRP A 24 1.43 -2.32 10.35
C TRP A 24 2.17 -1.14 9.75
N ALA A 25 3.38 -1.38 9.26
CA ALA A 25 4.18 -0.38 8.57
C ALA A 25 4.88 -0.96 7.33
N TRP A 26 5.13 -0.09 6.36
CA TRP A 26 6.01 -0.37 5.24
C TRP A 26 7.46 -0.23 5.69
N LYS A 27 8.23 -1.29 5.54
CA LYS A 27 9.69 -1.28 5.73
C LYS A 27 10.33 -0.97 4.37
N ILE A 28 10.82 0.25 4.24
CA ILE A 28 11.34 0.81 2.99
C ILE A 28 12.87 0.80 3.06
N PRO A 29 13.57 -0.03 2.25
CA PRO A 29 15.03 -0.01 2.21
C PRO A 29 15.57 1.35 1.74
N ALA A 30 16.71 1.78 2.29
CA ALA A 30 17.37 3.03 1.92
C ALA A 30 17.62 3.16 0.41
N SER A 31 17.98 2.06 -0.26
CA SER A 31 18.13 2.02 -1.72
C SER A 31 16.86 2.30 -2.52
N VAL A 32 15.69 2.08 -1.92
CA VAL A 32 14.38 2.38 -2.53
C VAL A 32 14.03 3.84 -2.28
N VAL A 33 14.32 4.37 -1.09
CA VAL A 33 14.13 5.80 -0.76
C VAL A 33 14.91 6.67 -1.75
N ALA A 34 16.17 6.35 -2.00
CA ALA A 34 17.01 7.05 -2.98
C ALA A 34 16.42 7.04 -4.40
N LYS A 35 15.78 5.92 -4.82
CA LYS A 35 15.08 5.84 -6.12
C LYS A 35 13.81 6.68 -6.15
N MET A 36 13.10 6.78 -5.05
CA MET A 36 11.90 7.60 -4.94
C MET A 36 12.25 9.10 -5.02
N ASN A 37 13.35 9.54 -4.42
CA ASN A 37 13.83 10.91 -4.47
C ASN A 37 14.23 11.36 -5.88
N ASN A 38 14.76 10.46 -6.70
CA ASN A 38 15.21 10.73 -8.07
C ASN A 38 14.11 10.57 -9.14
N SER A 39 12.88 10.28 -8.74
CA SER A 39 11.76 10.05 -9.66
C SER A 39 10.74 11.19 -9.57
N GLU A 40 9.72 11.18 -10.47
CA GLU A 40 8.53 12.06 -10.39
C GLU A 40 7.77 12.01 -9.05
N TYR A 41 8.22 11.18 -8.11
CA TYR A 41 7.67 10.95 -6.77
C TYR A 41 8.44 11.70 -5.66
N GLY A 42 9.36 12.60 -6.02
CA GLY A 42 10.30 13.26 -5.10
C GLY A 42 9.64 13.94 -3.89
N GLU A 43 8.48 14.58 -4.06
CA GLU A 43 7.75 15.20 -2.95
C GLU A 43 7.34 14.19 -1.87
N SER A 44 6.83 13.01 -2.25
CA SER A 44 6.42 11.99 -1.29
C SER A 44 7.59 11.39 -0.50
N ALA A 45 8.76 11.33 -1.09
CA ALA A 45 9.96 10.80 -0.44
C ALA A 45 10.58 11.82 0.53
N LEU A 46 10.56 13.12 0.18
CA LEU A 46 10.98 14.21 1.06
C LEU A 46 10.05 14.32 2.28
N GLU A 47 8.72 14.21 2.08
CA GLU A 47 7.75 14.14 3.19
C GLU A 47 8.01 12.95 4.12
N MET A 48 8.37 11.77 3.55
CA MET A 48 8.74 10.60 4.34
C MET A 48 10.00 10.84 5.19
N ALA A 49 11.04 11.41 4.60
CA ALA A 49 12.29 11.72 5.30
C ALA A 49 12.06 12.76 6.40
N ALA A 50 11.22 13.76 6.17
CA ALA A 50 10.85 14.78 7.16
C ALA A 50 10.19 14.17 8.39
N THR A 51 9.24 13.24 8.18
CA THR A 51 8.52 12.53 9.26
C THR A 51 9.47 11.72 10.14
N VAL A 52 10.45 11.03 9.54
CA VAL A 52 11.43 10.20 10.28
C VAL A 52 12.46 11.05 11.02
N SER A 53 12.84 12.19 10.44
CA SER A 53 13.89 13.07 11.01
C SER A 53 13.33 14.12 11.98
N GLY A 54 12.01 14.19 12.21
CA GLY A 54 11.38 15.20 13.06
C GLY A 54 11.51 16.62 12.51
N VAL A 55 11.80 16.79 11.23
CA VAL A 55 11.95 18.08 10.56
C VAL A 55 10.62 18.49 9.96
N ASN A 56 10.10 19.65 10.37
CA ASN A 56 8.79 20.15 9.94
C ASN A 56 8.84 20.99 8.65
N ASP A 57 10.03 21.23 8.08
CA ASP A 57 10.22 22.04 6.89
C ASP A 57 10.94 21.24 5.79
N ILE A 58 10.21 20.97 4.71
CA ILE A 58 10.66 20.20 3.54
C ILE A 58 11.75 20.93 2.75
N SER A 59 11.93 22.23 2.95
CA SER A 59 12.94 23.05 2.27
C SER A 59 14.35 22.96 2.88
N ASP A 60 14.52 22.22 3.97
CA ASP A 60 15.80 22.11 4.66
C ASP A 60 16.76 21.15 3.92
N SER A 61 17.89 21.69 3.42
CA SER A 61 18.96 20.94 2.74
C SER A 61 19.57 19.80 3.59
N ARG A 62 19.32 19.79 4.92
CA ARG A 62 19.72 18.70 5.82
C ARG A 62 18.92 17.41 5.60
N LEU A 63 17.72 17.50 5.00
CA LEU A 63 16.89 16.34 4.63
C LEU A 63 17.53 15.50 3.52
N GLU A 64 18.07 16.14 2.50
CA GLU A 64 18.79 15.45 1.42
C GLU A 64 20.01 14.69 1.99
N THR A 65 20.73 15.31 2.91
CA THR A 65 21.91 14.71 3.57
C THR A 65 21.51 13.58 4.54
N ALA A 66 20.37 13.70 5.23
CA ALA A 66 19.89 12.67 6.16
C ALA A 66 19.43 11.39 5.43
N VAL A 67 18.83 11.54 4.26
CA VAL A 67 18.39 10.39 3.43
C VAL A 67 19.58 9.67 2.78
N GLU A 68 20.67 10.36 2.49
CA GLU A 68 21.90 9.76 1.94
C GLU A 68 22.74 9.01 3.00
N LEU A 69 22.56 9.30 4.29
CA LEU A 69 23.46 8.82 5.36
C LEU A 69 22.96 7.60 6.15
N THR A 70 21.71 7.15 5.95
CA THR A 70 21.22 5.98 6.69
C THR A 70 21.13 4.75 5.78
N ASP A 71 21.97 3.75 6.04
CA ASP A 71 21.83 2.39 5.48
C ASP A 71 20.62 1.65 6.09
N GLU A 72 19.94 2.25 7.07
CA GLU A 72 18.81 1.64 7.77
C GLU A 72 17.50 1.83 7.01
N PRO A 73 16.64 0.81 7.01
CA PRO A 73 15.32 0.92 6.39
C PRO A 73 14.41 1.86 7.18
N ILE A 74 13.60 2.63 6.47
CA ILE A 74 12.59 3.51 7.06
C ILE A 74 11.29 2.74 7.30
N LEU A 75 10.67 2.93 8.47
CA LEU A 75 9.33 2.43 8.78
C LEU A 75 8.29 3.52 8.51
N ARG A 76 7.29 3.22 7.69
CA ARG A 76 6.16 4.10 7.41
C ARG A 76 4.85 3.39 7.74
N GLU A 77 4.01 4.01 8.56
CA GLU A 77 2.71 3.46 8.93
C GLU A 77 1.85 3.15 7.69
N LEU A 78 1.18 2.00 7.73
CA LEU A 78 0.18 1.62 6.74
C LEU A 78 -1.10 2.43 6.97
N THR A 79 -1.42 3.37 6.10
CA THR A 79 -2.58 4.26 6.23
C THR A 79 -3.67 3.99 5.21
N GLY A 80 -3.33 3.46 4.04
CA GLY A 80 -4.27 3.12 2.99
C GLY A 80 -4.55 4.25 1.99
N ASP A 81 -3.62 5.20 1.80
CA ASP A 81 -3.72 6.19 0.71
C ASP A 81 -3.38 5.52 -0.63
N VAL A 82 -4.35 5.48 -1.55
CA VAL A 82 -4.17 4.90 -2.90
C VAL A 82 -4.33 5.99 -3.94
N ARG A 83 -3.39 6.08 -4.88
CA ARG A 83 -3.45 7.05 -5.98
C ARG A 83 -3.11 6.42 -7.31
N PHE A 84 -3.89 6.80 -8.33
CA PHE A 84 -3.64 6.54 -9.74
C PHE A 84 -3.29 7.87 -10.41
N LYS A 85 -2.21 7.91 -11.20
CA LYS A 85 -1.80 9.08 -11.96
C LYS A 85 -1.60 8.68 -13.42
N ASN A 86 -2.45 9.23 -14.30
CA ASN A 86 -2.41 9.05 -15.75
C ASN A 86 -2.31 7.56 -16.18
N VAL A 87 -3.07 6.70 -15.51
CA VAL A 87 -2.99 5.25 -15.73
C VAL A 87 -3.66 4.85 -17.04
N VAL A 88 -2.89 4.19 -17.89
CA VAL A 88 -3.37 3.52 -19.10
C VAL A 88 -3.20 2.02 -18.93
N PHE A 89 -4.29 1.27 -19.13
CA PHE A 89 -4.26 -0.19 -18.99
C PHE A 89 -5.07 -0.89 -20.06
N ARG A 90 -4.53 -2.02 -20.52
CA ARG A 90 -5.16 -2.97 -21.44
C ARG A 90 -4.77 -4.41 -21.04
N TYR A 91 -5.71 -5.34 -21.16
CA TYR A 91 -5.44 -6.77 -20.95
C TYR A 91 -4.73 -7.40 -22.16
N ASN A 92 -5.03 -6.90 -23.37
CA ASN A 92 -4.43 -7.31 -24.64
C ASN A 92 -4.23 -6.06 -25.51
N GLU A 93 -3.64 -6.22 -26.68
CA GLU A 93 -3.34 -5.10 -27.60
C GLU A 93 -4.58 -4.52 -28.28
N GLU A 94 -5.68 -5.26 -28.34
CA GLU A 94 -6.88 -4.90 -29.11
C GLU A 94 -7.69 -3.80 -28.44
N LYS A 95 -7.78 -3.77 -27.09
CA LYS A 95 -8.68 -2.86 -26.38
C LYS A 95 -8.06 -2.26 -25.14
N THR A 96 -7.89 -0.94 -25.14
CA THR A 96 -7.54 -0.18 -23.95
C THR A 96 -8.77 -0.06 -23.03
N VAL A 97 -8.64 -0.54 -21.79
CA VAL A 97 -9.72 -0.57 -20.79
C VAL A 97 -9.70 0.71 -19.96
N LEU A 98 -8.54 1.13 -19.47
CA LEU A 98 -8.37 2.40 -18.76
C LEU A 98 -7.57 3.36 -19.65
N LYS A 99 -8.12 4.55 -19.86
CA LYS A 99 -7.58 5.58 -20.74
C LYS A 99 -7.26 6.81 -19.92
N ASP A 100 -6.01 6.94 -19.48
CA ASP A 100 -5.51 8.12 -18.75
C ASP A 100 -6.31 8.42 -17.47
N ILE A 101 -6.47 7.40 -16.63
CA ILE A 101 -7.25 7.50 -15.40
C ILE A 101 -6.39 8.04 -14.26
N SER A 102 -6.87 9.13 -13.64
CA SER A 102 -6.32 9.66 -12.39
C SER A 102 -7.41 9.68 -11.34
N LEU A 103 -7.15 9.08 -10.19
CA LEU A 103 -8.05 9.03 -9.04
C LEU A 103 -7.25 8.87 -7.74
N PHE A 104 -7.88 9.15 -6.63
CA PHE A 104 -7.29 8.93 -5.32
C PHE A 104 -8.35 8.45 -4.31
N ALA A 105 -7.89 7.71 -3.32
CA ALA A 105 -8.63 7.35 -2.12
C ALA A 105 -7.75 7.65 -0.91
N LYS A 106 -8.20 8.59 -0.06
CA LYS A 106 -7.50 8.93 1.19
C LYS A 106 -7.77 7.89 2.27
N PRO A 107 -6.93 7.79 3.31
CA PRO A 107 -7.18 6.94 4.47
C PRO A 107 -8.61 7.11 5.02
N GLY A 108 -9.30 5.99 5.28
CA GLY A 108 -10.68 5.97 5.77
C GLY A 108 -11.77 6.39 4.78
N GLN A 109 -11.41 6.81 3.56
CA GLN A 109 -12.38 7.22 2.55
C GLN A 109 -13.05 6.00 1.89
N LYS A 110 -14.38 6.05 1.75
CA LYS A 110 -15.16 5.07 0.98
C LYS A 110 -15.36 5.57 -0.45
N ILE A 111 -14.93 4.79 -1.44
CA ILE A 111 -15.05 5.11 -2.87
C ILE A 111 -16.00 4.10 -3.53
N ALA A 112 -16.97 4.59 -4.29
CA ALA A 112 -17.84 3.78 -5.12
C ALA A 112 -17.55 4.02 -6.60
N PHE A 113 -17.24 2.96 -7.34
CA PHE A 113 -17.10 3.00 -8.80
C PHE A 113 -18.44 2.70 -9.45
N VAL A 114 -18.98 3.65 -10.21
CA VAL A 114 -20.27 3.52 -10.91
C VAL A 114 -20.02 3.54 -12.42
N GLY A 115 -20.79 2.75 -13.16
CA GLY A 115 -20.69 2.68 -14.62
C GLY A 115 -21.22 1.36 -15.16
N SER A 116 -21.41 1.29 -16.48
CA SER A 116 -21.88 0.10 -17.20
C SER A 116 -20.92 -1.09 -17.05
N THR A 117 -21.40 -2.29 -17.40
CA THR A 117 -20.53 -3.48 -17.50
C THR A 117 -19.42 -3.22 -18.51
N GLY A 118 -18.19 -3.59 -18.15
CA GLY A 118 -17.02 -3.36 -19.00
C GLY A 118 -16.40 -1.95 -18.90
N ALA A 119 -16.93 -1.05 -18.05
CA ALA A 119 -16.37 0.29 -17.84
C ALA A 119 -15.02 0.31 -17.09
N GLY A 120 -14.46 -0.85 -16.69
CA GLY A 120 -13.17 -0.93 -16.02
C GLY A 120 -13.21 -0.90 -14.49
N LYS A 121 -14.39 -0.97 -13.85
CA LYS A 121 -14.51 -0.94 -12.38
C LYS A 121 -13.69 -2.05 -11.70
N THR A 122 -13.91 -3.30 -12.09
CA THR A 122 -13.14 -4.46 -11.60
C THR A 122 -11.65 -4.36 -11.99
N THR A 123 -11.34 -3.74 -13.12
CA THR A 123 -9.95 -3.52 -13.53
C THR A 123 -9.20 -2.65 -12.53
N ILE A 124 -9.82 -1.59 -12.00
CA ILE A 124 -9.19 -0.73 -10.99
C ILE A 124 -8.81 -1.55 -9.75
N THR A 125 -9.75 -2.36 -9.21
CA THR A 125 -9.46 -3.22 -8.04
C THR A 125 -8.39 -4.27 -8.33
N ASN A 126 -8.40 -4.86 -9.53
CA ASN A 126 -7.36 -5.81 -9.96
C ASN A 126 -5.97 -5.16 -10.04
N LEU A 127 -5.89 -3.90 -10.45
CA LEU A 127 -4.63 -3.15 -10.53
C LEU A 127 -4.13 -2.75 -9.14
N ILE A 128 -5.00 -2.40 -8.19
CA ILE A 128 -4.61 -2.13 -6.79
C ILE A 128 -3.97 -3.39 -6.18
N ASN A 129 -4.55 -4.57 -6.43
CA ASN A 129 -3.99 -5.87 -5.99
C ASN A 129 -2.77 -6.33 -6.81
N ARG A 130 -2.38 -5.53 -7.81
CA ARG A 130 -1.28 -5.84 -8.72
C ARG A 130 -1.38 -7.25 -9.32
N PHE A 131 -2.60 -7.65 -9.77
CA PHE A 131 -2.78 -8.84 -10.58
C PHE A 131 -2.22 -8.65 -11.98
N TYR A 132 -2.16 -7.40 -12.44
CA TYR A 132 -1.59 -6.97 -13.72
C TYR A 132 -0.71 -5.73 -13.51
N ASP A 133 0.29 -5.56 -14.37
CA ASP A 133 1.11 -4.34 -14.41
C ASP A 133 0.55 -3.38 -15.48
N ILE A 134 0.59 -2.08 -15.20
CA ILE A 134 0.09 -1.02 -16.09
C ILE A 134 1.08 -0.71 -17.21
N GLN A 135 0.57 -0.23 -18.36
CA GLN A 135 1.41 0.17 -19.50
C GLN A 135 1.94 1.60 -19.35
N LYS A 136 1.13 2.53 -18.78
CA LYS A 136 1.54 3.93 -18.56
C LYS A 136 0.96 4.44 -17.25
N GLY A 137 1.59 5.52 -16.74
CA GLY A 137 1.22 6.15 -15.49
C GLY A 137 1.82 5.45 -14.27
N SER A 138 1.24 5.73 -13.13
CA SER A 138 1.68 5.16 -11.85
C SER A 138 0.51 4.86 -10.93
N ILE A 139 0.70 3.88 -10.06
CA ILE A 139 -0.21 3.57 -8.95
C ILE A 139 0.65 3.56 -7.69
N THR A 140 0.29 4.40 -6.72
CA THR A 140 0.97 4.44 -5.43
C THR A 140 0.05 3.99 -4.30
N TYR A 141 0.64 3.36 -3.29
CA TYR A 141 0.02 2.99 -2.04
C TYR A 141 0.86 3.56 -0.90
N ASP A 142 0.26 4.44 -0.10
CA ASP A 142 0.93 5.26 0.90
C ASP A 142 2.14 6.03 0.33
N GLY A 143 1.99 6.56 -0.91
CA GLY A 143 3.05 7.27 -1.62
C GLY A 143 4.15 6.37 -2.21
N ILE A 144 4.10 5.05 -2.05
CA ILE A 144 5.06 4.08 -2.58
C ILE A 144 4.51 3.51 -3.89
N ASP A 145 5.29 3.53 -4.98
CA ASP A 145 4.87 2.84 -6.22
C ASP A 145 4.67 1.35 -5.92
N ILE A 146 3.48 0.83 -6.23
CA ILE A 146 3.13 -0.58 -5.96
C ILE A 146 4.09 -1.57 -6.62
N LYS A 147 4.83 -1.15 -7.66
CA LYS A 147 5.87 -1.97 -8.30
C LYS A 147 7.08 -2.21 -7.40
N LEU A 148 7.34 -1.30 -6.45
CA LEU A 148 8.43 -1.39 -5.47
C LEU A 148 8.03 -2.22 -4.24
N ILE A 149 6.74 -2.48 -4.04
CA ILE A 149 6.24 -3.28 -2.94
C ILE A 149 6.26 -4.76 -3.34
N LYS A 150 6.70 -5.64 -2.43
CA LYS A 150 6.62 -7.09 -2.62
C LYS A 150 5.16 -7.50 -2.78
N LYS A 151 4.81 -8.26 -3.83
CA LYS A 151 3.42 -8.59 -4.17
C LYS A 151 2.64 -9.26 -3.04
N ASP A 152 3.29 -10.18 -2.32
CA ASP A 152 2.65 -10.90 -1.21
C ASP A 152 2.32 -9.95 -0.05
N ASP A 153 3.21 -8.99 0.24
CA ASP A 153 3.02 -8.02 1.30
C ASP A 153 1.97 -6.96 0.92
N LEU A 154 1.94 -6.52 -0.35
CA LEU A 154 0.87 -5.67 -0.87
C LEU A 154 -0.50 -6.34 -0.70
N ARG A 155 -0.62 -7.60 -1.10
CA ARG A 155 -1.88 -8.35 -1.01
C ARG A 155 -2.28 -8.65 0.43
N ARG A 156 -1.31 -8.87 1.33
CA ARG A 156 -1.56 -9.06 2.76
C ARG A 156 -2.13 -7.80 3.42
N SER A 157 -1.79 -6.61 2.92
CA SER A 157 -2.32 -5.33 3.40
C SER A 157 -3.74 -5.01 2.90
N LEU A 158 -4.27 -5.79 1.95
CA LEU A 158 -5.55 -5.56 1.28
C LEU A 158 -6.54 -6.68 1.60
N GLY A 159 -7.74 -6.32 2.02
CA GLY A 159 -8.87 -7.23 2.10
C GLY A 159 -9.71 -7.16 0.81
N VAL A 160 -10.01 -8.31 0.22
CA VAL A 160 -10.84 -8.40 -1.00
C VAL A 160 -12.08 -9.23 -0.71
N VAL A 161 -13.27 -8.63 -0.93
CA VAL A 161 -14.54 -9.34 -0.90
C VAL A 161 -14.99 -9.59 -2.34
N LEU A 162 -15.09 -10.84 -2.72
CA LEU A 162 -15.52 -11.25 -4.05
C LEU A 162 -17.06 -11.27 -4.14
N GLN A 163 -17.59 -11.12 -5.35
CA GLN A 163 -19.04 -11.18 -5.61
C GLN A 163 -19.58 -12.57 -5.30
N ASP A 164 -18.85 -13.62 -5.69
CA ASP A 164 -19.20 -15.02 -5.40
C ASP A 164 -18.24 -15.52 -4.31
N THR A 165 -18.73 -15.57 -3.08
CA THR A 165 -17.96 -16.05 -1.94
C THR A 165 -18.11 -17.56 -1.82
N HIS A 166 -17.01 -18.29 -1.96
CA HIS A 166 -16.96 -19.73 -1.72
C HIS A 166 -16.39 -20.00 -0.33
N LEU A 167 -17.14 -20.78 0.46
CA LEU A 167 -16.66 -21.28 1.74
C LEU A 167 -15.94 -22.62 1.54
N PHE A 168 -14.84 -22.81 2.25
CA PHE A 168 -14.18 -24.10 2.37
C PHE A 168 -15.01 -25.03 3.24
N THR A 169 -14.86 -26.34 3.02
CA THR A 169 -15.48 -27.37 3.88
C THR A 169 -14.91 -27.24 5.30
N GLY A 170 -15.79 -27.00 6.27
CA GLY A 170 -15.44 -26.78 7.67
C GLY A 170 -16.48 -25.89 8.36
N THR A 171 -16.18 -25.43 9.55
CA THR A 171 -17.05 -24.51 10.29
C THR A 171 -16.93 -23.08 9.76
N VAL A 172 -17.89 -22.22 10.12
CA VAL A 172 -17.78 -20.77 9.85
C VAL A 172 -16.54 -20.19 10.51
N MET A 173 -16.23 -20.63 11.74
CA MET A 173 -15.03 -20.23 12.50
C MET A 173 -13.75 -20.58 11.73
N ASP A 174 -13.65 -21.79 11.16
CA ASP A 174 -12.48 -22.19 10.37
C ASP A 174 -12.30 -21.31 9.13
N ASN A 175 -13.40 -20.96 8.47
CA ASN A 175 -13.37 -20.08 7.30
C ASN A 175 -12.95 -18.64 7.64
N ILE A 176 -13.38 -18.10 8.80
CA ILE A 176 -12.93 -16.79 9.30
C ILE A 176 -11.44 -16.85 9.66
N ARG A 177 -11.05 -17.86 10.42
CA ARG A 177 -9.65 -18.05 10.88
C ARG A 177 -8.68 -18.30 9.75
N TYR A 178 -9.15 -18.74 8.57
CA TYR A 178 -8.29 -18.93 7.40
C TYR A 178 -7.50 -17.67 7.00
N GLY A 179 -8.05 -16.47 7.25
CA GLY A 179 -7.37 -15.20 7.03
C GLY A 179 -6.18 -14.95 7.97
N ARG A 180 -6.21 -15.55 9.18
CA ARG A 180 -5.14 -15.50 10.19
C ARG A 180 -5.21 -16.75 11.04
N LEU A 181 -4.39 -17.75 10.72
CA LEU A 181 -4.44 -19.10 11.32
C LEU A 181 -4.14 -19.13 12.83
N ASP A 182 -3.45 -18.13 13.35
CA ASP A 182 -3.11 -17.94 14.77
C ASP A 182 -4.13 -17.07 15.54
N ALA A 183 -5.25 -16.69 14.92
CA ALA A 183 -6.31 -15.93 15.58
C ALA A 183 -7.00 -16.76 16.67
N THR A 184 -7.29 -16.14 17.83
CA THR A 184 -8.10 -16.76 18.89
C THR A 184 -9.57 -16.80 18.49
N ASP A 185 -10.40 -17.55 19.24
CA ASP A 185 -11.84 -17.61 18.99
C ASP A 185 -12.50 -16.26 19.21
N GLU A 186 -12.08 -15.50 20.23
CA GLU A 186 -12.55 -14.16 20.55
C GLU A 186 -12.27 -13.20 19.41
N GLU A 187 -11.05 -13.20 18.85
CA GLU A 187 -10.67 -12.34 17.70
C GLU A 187 -11.39 -12.70 16.40
N CYS A 188 -11.89 -13.93 16.27
CA CYS A 188 -12.70 -14.34 15.13
C CYS A 188 -14.18 -13.94 15.27
N ILE A 189 -14.64 -13.65 16.49
CA ILE A 189 -16.05 -13.29 16.81
C ILE A 189 -16.25 -11.77 16.73
N GLU A 190 -15.22 -10.96 16.99
CA GLU A 190 -15.26 -9.51 16.84
C GLU A 190 -15.40 -9.08 15.36
#